data_45ec8b1356c1ed1f4d15895e36aa0683
#
_entry.id   45ec8b1356c1ed1f4d15895e36aa0683
#
_cell.length_a   1.000
_cell.length_b   1.000
_cell.length_c   1.000
_cell.angle_alpha   90.00
_cell.angle_beta   90.00
_cell.angle_gamma   90.00
#
_symmetry.space_group_name_H-M   'P 1'
#
loop_
_entity.id
_entity.type
_entity.pdbx_description
1 polymer ?
#
loop_
_entity_poly.entity_id
_entity_poly.type
_entity_poly.pdbx_seq_one_letter_code
_entity_poly.pdbx_strand_id
1 'polypeptide(L)'
;NNLNNVVRNASGVLINPATGQPADPNSLDSDFQDRTTLQKDFAIALTGTSGRNTFALSGTSSIKEDNAANSEDVVVGLTASLNRRIWPDLEGGVNGNVSSTIQSASGEEDVILNSGAFLTYTLGQDFSGTLRYDYLNRDSQGELNDVEENAISLSLQKQF
;
A
#
# COMPACT_ATOMS: atom_id res chain seq x y z
N ASN A 1 7.24 14.56 -21.56
CA ASN A 1 6.08 15.42 -21.85
C ASN A 1 6.52 16.60 -22.72
N ASN A 2 6.50 16.42 -24.06
CA ASN A 2 6.94 17.43 -25.02
C ASN A 2 5.80 18.27 -25.62
N LEU A 3 4.65 18.33 -24.97
CA LEU A 3 3.56 19.21 -25.39
C LEU A 3 3.84 20.71 -25.15
N ASN A 4 4.92 21.07 -24.46
CA ASN A 4 5.29 22.45 -24.18
C ASN A 4 6.12 23.12 -25.28
N ASN A 5 6.43 22.43 -26.37
CA ASN A 5 7.29 22.94 -27.44
C ASN A 5 6.59 23.19 -28.77
N VAL A 6 5.28 23.41 -28.77
CA VAL A 6 4.56 23.77 -29.97
C VAL A 6 3.81 25.09 -29.74
N VAL A 7 4.04 26.06 -30.58
CA VAL A 7 3.35 27.38 -30.56
C VAL A 7 2.57 27.59 -31.85
N ARG A 8 1.50 28.39 -31.80
CA ARG A 8 0.77 28.80 -33.00
C ARG A 8 1.41 30.05 -33.60
N ASN A 9 1.70 30.02 -34.89
CA ASN A 9 2.10 31.22 -35.61
C ASN A 9 0.90 32.15 -35.85
N ALA A 10 1.15 33.34 -36.39
CA ALA A 10 0.09 34.30 -36.71
C ALA A 10 -0.98 33.82 -37.70
N SER A 11 -0.68 32.76 -38.44
CA SER A 11 -1.61 32.12 -39.41
C SER A 11 -2.36 30.92 -38.77
N GLY A 12 -2.20 30.68 -37.46
CA GLY A 12 -2.87 29.60 -36.72
C GLY A 12 -2.26 28.20 -36.91
N VAL A 13 -1.13 28.07 -37.60
CA VAL A 13 -0.43 26.81 -37.81
C VAL A 13 0.44 26.50 -36.57
N LEU A 14 0.39 25.25 -36.11
CA LEU A 14 1.27 24.76 -35.06
C LEU A 14 2.70 24.62 -35.61
N ILE A 15 3.64 25.29 -34.96
CA ILE A 15 5.06 25.25 -35.34
C ILE A 15 5.92 24.85 -34.16
N ASN A 16 7.02 24.15 -34.46
CA ASN A 16 8.07 23.90 -33.49
C ASN A 16 8.90 25.18 -33.30
N PRO A 17 8.91 25.79 -32.11
CA PRO A 17 9.60 27.08 -31.89
C PRO A 17 11.11 26.98 -32.05
N ALA A 18 11.71 25.79 -31.92
CA ALA A 18 13.13 25.59 -32.09
C ALA A 18 13.57 25.53 -33.56
N THR A 19 12.70 25.08 -34.45
CA THR A 19 13.02 24.90 -35.88
C THR A 19 12.22 25.85 -36.80
N GLY A 20 11.15 26.47 -36.27
CA GLY A 20 10.25 27.33 -37.05
C GLY A 20 9.40 26.58 -38.12
N GLN A 21 9.52 25.26 -38.15
CA GLN A 21 8.77 24.43 -39.13
C GLN A 21 7.39 24.05 -38.63
N PRO A 22 6.41 23.78 -39.52
CA PRO A 22 5.14 23.24 -39.10
C PRO A 22 5.34 21.94 -38.31
N ALA A 23 4.67 21.83 -37.17
CA ALA A 23 4.67 20.59 -36.39
C ALA A 23 3.97 19.50 -37.25
N ASP A 24 4.67 18.41 -37.52
CA ASP A 24 4.08 17.24 -38.18
C ASP A 24 3.04 16.62 -37.23
N PRO A 25 1.77 16.51 -37.63
CA PRO A 25 0.73 15.86 -36.81
C PRO A 25 1.06 14.43 -36.43
N ASN A 26 1.90 13.76 -37.24
CA ASN A 26 2.36 12.39 -36.97
C ASN A 26 3.61 12.34 -36.05
N SER A 27 4.30 13.48 -35.87
CA SER A 27 5.41 13.63 -34.93
C SER A 27 4.96 14.17 -33.57
N LEU A 28 3.71 14.59 -33.45
CA LEU A 28 3.01 14.63 -32.18
C LEU A 28 2.81 13.16 -31.78
N ASP A 29 3.88 12.56 -31.37
CA ASP A 29 3.85 11.32 -30.62
C ASP A 29 2.89 11.59 -29.46
N SER A 30 1.62 11.33 -29.75
CA SER A 30 0.64 11.20 -28.70
C SER A 30 1.10 9.98 -27.94
N ASP A 31 1.91 10.22 -26.94
CA ASP A 31 2.25 9.29 -25.86
C ASP A 31 0.99 8.96 -25.04
N PHE A 32 -0.15 8.96 -25.71
CA PHE A 32 -1.30 8.15 -25.36
C PHE A 32 -0.95 6.72 -25.78
N GLN A 33 0.07 6.15 -25.12
CA GLN A 33 0.15 4.73 -24.98
C GLN A 33 -1.17 4.35 -24.34
N ASP A 34 -2.00 3.67 -25.12
CA ASP A 34 -3.24 3.05 -24.65
C ASP A 34 -2.84 1.93 -23.68
N ARG A 35 -2.39 2.34 -22.48
CA ARG A 35 -2.00 1.44 -21.40
C ARG A 35 -3.27 0.98 -20.72
N THR A 36 -3.81 -0.08 -21.25
CA THR A 36 -4.90 -0.78 -20.58
C THR A 36 -4.29 -1.63 -19.49
N THR A 37 -4.46 -1.19 -18.25
CA THR A 37 -4.12 -1.98 -17.07
C THR A 37 -5.38 -2.69 -16.60
N LEU A 38 -5.34 -4.01 -16.51
CA LEU A 38 -6.39 -4.83 -15.90
C LEU A 38 -5.98 -5.18 -14.48
N GLN A 39 -6.83 -4.84 -13.52
CA GLN A 39 -6.63 -5.22 -12.12
C GLN A 39 -7.75 -6.16 -11.68
N LYS A 40 -7.36 -7.27 -11.05
CA LYS A 40 -8.26 -8.28 -10.48
C LYS A 40 -7.95 -8.39 -9.00
N ASP A 41 -8.92 -8.07 -8.15
CA ASP A 41 -8.78 -8.16 -6.70
C ASP A 41 -9.68 -9.26 -6.15
N PHE A 42 -9.12 -10.07 -5.29
CA PHE A 42 -9.84 -11.07 -4.51
C PHE A 42 -9.58 -10.83 -3.04
N ALA A 43 -10.64 -10.89 -2.23
CA ALA A 43 -10.53 -10.76 -0.79
C ALA A 43 -11.49 -11.73 -0.09
N ILE A 44 -11.02 -12.35 0.99
CA ILE A 44 -11.82 -13.16 1.92
C ILE A 44 -11.55 -12.67 3.33
N ALA A 45 -12.60 -12.57 4.13
CA ALA A 45 -12.47 -12.16 5.52
C ALA A 45 -13.36 -13.02 6.43
N LEU A 46 -12.84 -13.35 7.59
CA LEU A 46 -13.52 -14.04 8.67
C LEU A 46 -13.35 -13.22 9.94
N THR A 47 -14.45 -12.90 10.59
CA THR A 47 -14.44 -12.23 11.89
C THR A 47 -15.31 -13.00 12.88
N GLY A 48 -14.94 -12.95 14.15
CA GLY A 48 -15.71 -13.61 15.16
C GLY A 48 -15.45 -13.04 16.55
N THR A 49 -16.43 -13.25 17.43
CA THR A 49 -16.35 -12.87 18.84
C THR A 49 -16.69 -14.09 19.67
N SER A 50 -15.87 -14.39 20.67
CA SER A 50 -16.08 -15.47 21.62
C SER A 50 -15.74 -14.98 23.03
N GLY A 51 -16.77 -14.76 23.83
CA GLY A 51 -16.64 -14.21 25.17
C GLY A 51 -16.01 -12.82 25.14
N ARG A 52 -14.79 -12.72 25.64
CA ARG A 52 -14.01 -11.47 25.71
C ARG A 52 -13.00 -11.32 24.56
N ASN A 53 -13.00 -12.26 23.62
CA ASN A 53 -12.06 -12.27 22.51
C ASN A 53 -12.79 -11.86 21.23
N THR A 54 -12.13 -11.04 20.43
CA THR A 54 -12.52 -10.71 19.05
C THR A 54 -11.36 -11.06 18.15
N PHE A 55 -11.62 -11.83 17.10
CA PHE A 55 -10.62 -12.19 16.13
C PHE A 55 -11.05 -11.80 14.72
N ALA A 56 -10.08 -11.48 13.90
CA ALA A 56 -10.26 -11.28 12.48
C ALA A 56 -9.12 -11.94 11.72
N LEU A 57 -9.45 -12.54 10.58
CA LEU A 57 -8.53 -13.12 9.62
C LEU A 57 -8.96 -12.68 8.24
N SER A 58 -8.04 -12.17 7.44
CA SER A 58 -8.34 -11.83 6.05
C SER A 58 -7.19 -12.22 5.12
N GLY A 59 -7.56 -12.67 3.94
CA GLY A 59 -6.65 -12.94 2.85
C GLY A 59 -7.01 -12.09 1.65
N THR A 60 -6.00 -11.57 0.96
CA THR A 60 -6.16 -10.74 -0.24
C THR A 60 -5.24 -11.24 -1.35
N SER A 61 -5.68 -11.11 -2.59
CA SER A 61 -4.85 -11.30 -3.77
C SER A 61 -5.18 -10.22 -4.78
N SER A 62 -4.17 -9.55 -5.29
CA SER A 62 -4.28 -8.54 -6.34
C SER A 62 -3.41 -8.94 -7.52
N ILE A 63 -3.99 -9.03 -8.69
CA ILE A 63 -3.33 -9.31 -9.95
C ILE A 63 -3.46 -8.08 -10.82
N LYS A 64 -2.35 -7.53 -11.25
CA LYS A 64 -2.29 -6.37 -12.13
C LYS A 64 -1.56 -6.73 -13.41
N GLU A 65 -2.29 -6.72 -14.51
CA GLU A 65 -1.79 -7.00 -15.86
C GLU A 65 -1.59 -5.68 -16.61
N ASP A 66 -0.40 -5.44 -17.14
CA ASP A 66 -0.11 -4.34 -18.04
C ASP A 66 0.06 -4.89 -19.46
N ASN A 67 -0.98 -4.70 -20.29
CA ASN A 67 -0.99 -5.21 -21.67
C ASN A 67 0.08 -4.56 -22.56
N ALA A 68 0.51 -3.35 -22.26
CA ALA A 68 1.53 -2.64 -23.04
C ALA A 68 2.94 -3.18 -22.74
N ALA A 69 3.21 -3.57 -21.49
CA ALA A 69 4.48 -4.12 -21.05
C ALA A 69 4.52 -5.65 -21.12
N ASN A 70 3.38 -6.31 -21.37
CA ASN A 70 3.21 -7.77 -21.26
C ASN A 70 3.75 -8.30 -19.93
N SER A 71 3.46 -7.58 -18.85
CA SER A 71 3.91 -7.87 -17.50
C SER A 71 2.72 -8.07 -16.58
N GLU A 72 2.91 -8.92 -15.58
CA GLU A 72 1.92 -9.24 -14.55
C GLU A 72 2.56 -9.07 -13.18
N ASP A 73 1.89 -8.33 -12.30
CA ASP A 73 2.24 -8.20 -10.89
C ASP A 73 1.20 -8.95 -10.06
N VAL A 74 1.66 -9.87 -9.22
CA VAL A 74 0.80 -10.65 -8.31
C VAL A 74 1.23 -10.38 -6.88
N VAL A 75 0.33 -9.79 -6.11
CA VAL A 75 0.54 -9.54 -4.68
C VAL A 75 -0.48 -10.34 -3.89
N VAL A 76 -0.01 -11.09 -2.90
CA VAL A 76 -0.85 -11.80 -1.94
C VAL A 76 -0.62 -11.26 -0.54
N GLY A 77 -1.68 -11.23 0.27
CA GLY A 77 -1.62 -10.75 1.64
C GLY A 77 -2.46 -11.60 2.59
N LEU A 78 -1.98 -11.74 3.81
CA LEU A 78 -2.70 -12.36 4.92
C LEU A 78 -2.61 -11.45 6.14
N THR A 79 -3.75 -11.15 6.74
CA THR A 79 -3.82 -10.36 7.97
C THR A 79 -4.57 -11.14 9.04
N ALA A 80 -4.04 -11.15 10.25
CA ALA A 80 -4.68 -11.75 11.42
C ALA A 80 -4.65 -10.78 12.59
N SER A 81 -5.71 -10.75 13.39
CA SER A 81 -5.75 -10.00 14.64
C SER A 81 -6.54 -10.72 15.70
N LEU A 82 -6.13 -10.54 16.94
CA LEU A 82 -6.82 -11.03 18.13
C LEU A 82 -6.81 -9.92 19.19
N ASN A 83 -7.99 -9.49 19.61
CA ASN A 83 -8.18 -8.54 20.69
C ASN A 83 -8.89 -9.22 21.85
N ARG A 84 -8.50 -8.90 23.06
CA ARG A 84 -9.08 -9.44 24.29
C ARG A 84 -9.31 -8.34 25.32
N ARG A 85 -10.51 -8.28 25.85
CA ARG A 85 -10.79 -7.52 27.06
C ARG A 85 -10.34 -8.34 28.28
N ILE A 86 -9.19 -7.95 28.83
CA ILE A 86 -8.56 -8.64 29.96
C ILE A 86 -9.33 -8.32 31.24
N TRP A 87 -9.57 -7.02 31.47
CA TRP A 87 -10.43 -6.47 32.52
C TRP A 87 -11.39 -5.44 31.94
N PRO A 88 -12.38 -4.94 32.69
CA PRO A 88 -13.29 -3.90 32.19
C PRO A 88 -12.57 -2.68 31.59
N ASP A 89 -11.44 -2.30 32.20
CA ASP A 89 -10.67 -1.12 31.85
C ASP A 89 -9.34 -1.44 31.12
N LEU A 90 -9.07 -2.73 30.85
CA LEU A 90 -7.85 -3.17 30.18
C LEU A 90 -8.16 -4.04 28.99
N GLU A 91 -7.74 -3.59 27.83
CA GLU A 91 -7.79 -4.34 26.57
C GLU A 91 -6.38 -4.56 26.04
N GLY A 92 -6.14 -5.72 25.49
CA GLY A 92 -4.89 -6.04 24.81
C GLY A 92 -5.16 -6.76 23.50
N GLY A 93 -4.24 -6.63 22.57
CA GLY A 93 -4.37 -7.30 21.30
C GLY A 93 -3.04 -7.53 20.63
N VAL A 94 -3.07 -8.45 19.67
CA VAL A 94 -1.97 -8.73 18.75
C VAL A 94 -2.49 -8.72 17.33
N ASN A 95 -1.67 -8.28 16.42
CA ASN A 95 -1.96 -8.30 15.01
C ASN A 95 -0.72 -8.71 14.21
N GLY A 96 -0.95 -9.30 13.05
CA GLY A 96 0.09 -9.63 12.10
C GLY A 96 -0.43 -9.48 10.69
N ASN A 97 0.44 -9.05 9.80
CA ASN A 97 0.22 -8.96 8.37
C ASN A 97 1.45 -9.48 7.66
N VAL A 98 1.26 -10.36 6.71
CA VAL A 98 2.29 -10.75 5.75
C VAL A 98 1.78 -10.46 4.35
N SER A 99 2.61 -9.81 3.55
CA SER A 99 2.34 -9.63 2.12
C SER A 99 3.55 -10.06 1.31
N SER A 100 3.31 -10.67 0.17
CA SER A 100 4.34 -11.12 -0.73
C SER A 100 3.98 -10.73 -2.16
N THR A 101 4.96 -10.18 -2.86
CA THR A 101 4.92 -10.03 -4.31
C THR A 101 5.50 -11.30 -4.91
N ILE A 102 4.63 -12.16 -5.47
CA ILE A 102 5.01 -13.47 -6.00
C ILE A 102 5.57 -13.32 -7.42
N GLN A 103 5.03 -12.37 -8.17
CA GLN A 103 5.45 -12.06 -9.53
C GLN A 103 5.43 -10.55 -9.70
N SER A 104 6.52 -10.02 -10.22
CA SER A 104 6.69 -8.59 -10.47
C SER A 104 7.20 -8.36 -11.89
N ALA A 105 6.76 -7.28 -12.52
CA ALA A 105 7.24 -6.83 -13.81
C ALA A 105 8.76 -6.59 -13.84
N SER A 106 9.36 -6.26 -12.68
CA SER A 106 10.81 -6.10 -12.51
C SER A 106 11.54 -7.42 -12.23
N GLY A 107 10.79 -8.51 -11.97
CA GLY A 107 11.36 -9.79 -11.56
C GLY A 107 11.82 -9.83 -10.09
N GLU A 108 11.48 -8.82 -9.31
CA GLU A 108 11.81 -8.73 -7.88
C GLU A 108 10.67 -9.33 -7.05
N GLU A 109 11.01 -10.19 -6.10
CA GLU A 109 10.09 -10.75 -5.12
C GLU A 109 10.34 -10.07 -3.78
N ASP A 110 9.29 -9.55 -3.17
CA ASP A 110 9.34 -8.90 -1.87
C ASP A 110 8.42 -9.62 -0.88
N VAL A 111 8.91 -9.83 0.34
CA VAL A 111 8.11 -10.30 1.47
C VAL A 111 8.15 -9.26 2.57
N ILE A 112 6.99 -8.80 2.99
CA ILE A 112 6.84 -7.84 4.08
C ILE A 112 6.04 -8.48 5.19
N LEU A 113 6.64 -8.56 6.38
CA LEU A 113 6.00 -9.00 7.63
C LEU A 113 5.86 -7.80 8.57
N ASN A 114 4.64 -7.49 8.93
CA ASN A 114 4.34 -6.55 10.00
C ASN A 114 3.65 -7.30 11.14
N SER A 115 4.06 -7.06 12.37
CA SER A 115 3.37 -7.59 13.54
C SER A 115 3.36 -6.55 14.66
N GLY A 116 2.37 -6.64 15.53
CA GLY A 116 2.26 -5.70 16.62
C GLY A 116 1.48 -6.28 17.80
N ALA A 117 1.70 -5.69 18.96
CA ALA A 117 0.96 -5.97 20.17
C ALA A 117 0.65 -4.66 20.89
N PHE A 118 -0.49 -4.57 21.54
CA PHE A 118 -0.84 -3.40 22.31
C PHE A 118 -1.56 -3.76 23.61
N LEU A 119 -1.48 -2.83 24.56
CA LEU A 119 -2.26 -2.81 25.79
C LEU A 119 -2.83 -1.40 25.97
N THR A 120 -4.13 -1.30 26.08
CA THR A 120 -4.86 -0.06 26.34
C THR A 120 -5.49 -0.14 27.72
N TYR A 121 -5.17 0.82 28.58
CA TYR A 121 -5.79 0.98 29.90
C TYR A 121 -6.60 2.27 29.93
N THR A 122 -7.86 2.14 30.34
CA THR A 122 -8.80 3.26 30.45
C THR A 122 -8.94 3.65 31.93
N LEU A 123 -8.55 4.87 32.26
CA LEU A 123 -8.65 5.46 33.58
C LEU A 123 -9.89 6.35 33.68
N GLY A 124 -10.94 5.83 34.27
CA GLY A 124 -12.22 6.57 34.36
C GLY A 124 -12.89 6.73 32.99
N GLN A 125 -13.59 7.84 32.77
CA GLN A 125 -14.38 8.08 31.55
C GLN A 125 -13.60 8.85 30.47
N ASP A 126 -12.55 9.57 30.88
CA ASP A 126 -11.97 10.62 30.02
C ASP A 126 -10.48 10.39 29.70
N PHE A 127 -9.84 9.40 30.31
CA PHE A 127 -8.40 9.20 30.14
C PHE A 127 -8.07 7.78 29.75
N SER A 128 -7.22 7.61 28.73
CA SER A 128 -6.68 6.31 28.33
C SER A 128 -5.19 6.39 28.00
N GLY A 129 -4.51 5.29 28.27
CA GLY A 129 -3.10 5.09 27.91
C GLY A 129 -2.95 3.82 27.08
N THR A 130 -2.19 3.88 26.00
CA THR A 130 -1.89 2.75 25.14
C THR A 130 -0.39 2.58 25.03
N LEU A 131 0.09 1.39 25.40
CA LEU A 131 1.43 0.91 25.11
C LEU A 131 1.36 0.01 23.90
N ARG A 132 2.20 0.25 22.90
CA ARG A 132 2.23 -0.51 21.67
C ARG A 132 3.67 -0.89 21.30
N TYR A 133 3.83 -2.10 20.79
CA TYR A 133 5.03 -2.60 20.15
C TYR A 133 4.71 -2.96 18.71
N ASP A 134 5.54 -2.53 17.79
CA ASP A 134 5.46 -2.83 16.37
C ASP A 134 6.78 -3.41 15.88
N TYR A 135 6.68 -4.43 15.05
CA TYR A 135 7.78 -5.08 14.36
C TYR A 135 7.52 -5.08 12.87
N LEU A 136 8.51 -4.63 12.09
CA LEU A 136 8.53 -4.67 10.64
C LEU A 136 9.75 -5.46 10.19
N ASN A 137 9.53 -6.40 9.29
CA ASN A 137 10.59 -7.06 8.54
C ASN A 137 10.22 -7.04 7.05
N ARG A 138 11.12 -6.55 6.24
CA ARG A 138 11.04 -6.59 4.78
C ARG A 138 12.25 -7.34 4.27
N ASP A 139 12.00 -8.41 3.52
CA ASP A 139 12.97 -9.21 2.80
C ASP A 139 12.72 -8.99 1.30
N SER A 140 13.70 -8.44 0.60
CA SER A 140 13.64 -8.11 -0.83
C SER A 140 14.75 -8.84 -1.56
N GLN A 141 14.54 -9.23 -2.82
CA GLN A 141 15.60 -9.81 -3.65
C GLN A 141 16.71 -8.78 -3.93
N GLY A 142 17.56 -8.53 -2.93
CA GLY A 142 18.70 -7.63 -3.02
C GLY A 142 19.12 -7.17 -1.63
N GLU A 143 20.27 -7.60 -1.16
CA GLU A 143 20.81 -7.37 0.20
C GLU A 143 20.78 -5.91 0.70
N LEU A 144 20.59 -4.93 -0.20
CA LEU A 144 20.57 -3.50 0.13
C LEU A 144 19.17 -2.98 0.51
N ASN A 145 18.13 -3.79 0.36
CA ASN A 145 16.74 -3.39 0.59
C ASN A 145 16.07 -4.09 1.77
N ASP A 146 16.80 -4.94 2.48
CA ASP A 146 16.30 -5.59 3.68
C ASP A 146 16.18 -4.59 4.82
N VAL A 147 15.03 -4.57 5.46
CA VAL A 147 14.73 -3.67 6.57
C VAL A 147 14.17 -4.46 7.73
N GLU A 148 14.76 -4.27 8.91
CA GLU A 148 14.20 -4.75 10.17
C GLU A 148 14.04 -3.57 11.12
N GLU A 149 12.84 -3.39 11.62
CA GLU A 149 12.51 -2.28 12.51
C GLU A 149 11.68 -2.78 13.71
N ASN A 150 12.04 -2.25 14.87
CA ASN A 150 11.33 -2.47 16.13
C ASN A 150 10.97 -1.12 16.74
N ALA A 151 9.70 -0.92 17.05
CA ALA A 151 9.22 0.32 17.63
C ALA A 151 8.39 0.06 18.89
N ILE A 152 8.61 0.87 19.93
CA ILE A 152 7.76 0.91 21.12
C ILE A 152 7.20 2.32 21.23
N SER A 153 5.90 2.42 21.38
CA SER A 153 5.20 3.70 21.54
C SER A 153 4.30 3.70 22.76
N LEU A 154 4.21 4.86 23.43
CA LEU A 154 3.26 5.13 24.49
C LEU A 154 2.43 6.34 24.10
N SER A 155 1.12 6.18 24.04
CA SER A 155 0.19 7.28 23.81
C SER A 155 -0.71 7.49 25.02
N LEU A 156 -1.01 8.76 25.32
CA LEU A 156 -1.95 9.16 26.35
C LEU A 156 -3.00 10.05 25.71
N GLN A 157 -4.26 9.75 25.96
CA GLN A 157 -5.38 10.49 25.41
C GLN A 157 -6.31 10.93 26.54
N LYS A 158 -6.71 12.20 26.50
CA LYS A 158 -7.75 12.75 27.37
C LYS A 158 -8.88 13.31 26.51
N GLN A 159 -10.10 12.94 26.84
CA GLN A 159 -11.31 13.47 26.24
C GLN A 159 -11.86 14.57 27.16
N PHE A 160 -12.28 15.72 26.59
CA PHE A 160 -12.81 16.87 27.33
C PHE A 160 -14.30 17.04 27.07
#